data_5b445f92d68a58b1760b5fc76345b76c
#
_entry.id   5b445f92d68a58b1760b5fc76345b76c
#
_cell.length_a   1.000
_cell.length_b   1.000
_cell.length_c   1.000
_cell.angle_alpha   90.00
_cell.angle_beta   90.00
_cell.angle_gamma   90.00
#
_symmetry.space_group_name_H-M   'P 1'
#
loop_
_entity.id
_entity.type
_entity.pdbx_description
1 polymer ?
#
loop_
_entity_poly.entity_id
_entity_poly.type
_entity_poly.pdbx_seq_one_letter_code
_entity_poly.pdbx_strand_id
1 'polypeptide(L)'
;MAWYKLDCKMLLLEGVVGLLSLNSCGEQAISNPIIPIDKIEQSDIVFRRGEGLVSDVVLHADADGLYSHIGVVVKHNDSLKVVHSVPGEGDFDGVKMESIEKFFASNRAQKGEVARMDLNEMQRNKISRLAIKKSEEKVAFDYDYNLDDTTQLYCTELIVLLYKQIGIDIAQGRSTRVDLPGMSGDYVMPSDIYKNKELISIYKF
;
A
#
# COMPACT_ATOMS: atom_id res chain seq x y z
N MET A 1 37.77 19.07 -1.90
CA MET A 1 37.71 19.87 -3.11
C MET A 1 36.43 20.68 -3.15
N ALA A 2 36.54 21.89 -3.35
CA ALA A 2 35.79 23.09 -3.09
C ALA A 2 34.30 23.10 -3.42
N TRP A 3 33.53 23.58 -2.45
CA TRP A 3 32.16 24.03 -2.55
C TRP A 3 32.13 25.44 -3.19
N TYR A 4 31.37 25.63 -4.23
CA TYR A 4 31.08 26.96 -4.75
C TYR A 4 29.78 27.49 -4.15
N LYS A 5 29.92 28.46 -3.23
CA LYS A 5 28.86 29.41 -2.86
C LYS A 5 28.82 30.49 -3.95
N LEU A 6 27.67 30.69 -4.57
CA LEU A 6 27.38 31.87 -5.37
C LEU A 6 26.78 32.93 -4.48
N ASP A 7 27.60 33.95 -4.19
CA ASP A 7 27.16 35.21 -3.58
C ASP A 7 26.44 36.07 -4.63
N CYS A 8 25.18 36.42 -4.32
CA CYS A 8 24.44 37.43 -5.08
C CYS A 8 24.77 38.80 -4.51
N LYS A 9 25.69 39.55 -5.17
CA LYS A 9 25.93 40.96 -4.90
C LYS A 9 25.28 41.84 -5.96
N MET A 10 24.28 42.55 -5.47
CA MET A 10 23.85 43.93 -5.76
C MET A 10 24.37 44.64 -7.05
N LEU A 11 23.43 44.93 -7.93
CA LEU A 11 23.50 46.11 -8.80
C LEU A 11 22.22 46.93 -8.60
N LEU A 12 22.37 48.08 -7.98
CA LEU A 12 21.36 49.14 -7.92
C LEU A 12 21.35 49.84 -9.30
N LEU A 13 20.16 49.85 -9.93
CA LEU A 13 19.82 50.91 -10.91
C LEU A 13 18.33 51.24 -10.76
N GLU A 14 18.07 52.53 -10.67
CA GLU A 14 16.81 53.17 -10.31
C GLU A 14 15.70 52.96 -11.36
N GLY A 15 14.48 52.87 -10.87
CA GLY A 15 13.29 53.39 -11.51
C GLY A 15 12.53 52.44 -12.42
N VAL A 16 11.59 51.68 -11.84
CA VAL A 16 10.18 51.57 -12.29
C VAL A 16 9.43 50.82 -11.18
N VAL A 17 8.42 51.47 -10.57
CA VAL A 17 7.48 50.82 -9.64
C VAL A 17 6.60 49.86 -10.41
N GLY A 18 7.04 48.60 -10.49
CA GLY A 18 6.23 47.50 -10.92
C GLY A 18 5.82 46.72 -9.68
N LEU A 19 4.51 46.64 -9.39
CA LEU A 19 3.95 45.73 -8.42
C LEU A 19 4.32 44.29 -8.80
N LEU A 20 5.39 43.79 -8.22
CA LEU A 20 5.68 42.35 -8.19
C LEU A 20 4.71 41.73 -7.19
N SER A 21 3.59 41.23 -7.71
CA SER A 21 2.79 40.25 -7.01
C SER A 21 3.70 39.05 -6.75
N LEU A 22 4.19 38.93 -5.52
CA LEU A 22 4.78 37.71 -5.01
C LEU A 22 3.67 36.64 -5.03
N ASN A 23 3.63 35.88 -6.12
CA ASN A 23 2.94 34.61 -6.10
C ASN A 23 3.71 33.74 -5.08
N SER A 24 3.28 33.82 -3.82
CA SER A 24 3.59 32.81 -2.83
C SER A 24 3.08 31.50 -3.40
N CYS A 25 3.99 30.69 -3.93
CA CYS A 25 3.72 29.28 -4.18
C CYS A 25 3.49 28.66 -2.81
N GLY A 26 2.25 28.70 -2.35
CA GLY A 26 1.84 28.04 -1.12
C GLY A 26 2.10 26.56 -1.33
N GLU A 27 3.11 26.05 -0.67
CA GLU A 27 3.32 24.63 -0.47
C GLU A 27 2.05 24.11 0.20
N GLN A 28 1.14 23.52 -0.59
CA GLN A 28 -0.05 22.90 -0.03
C GLN A 28 0.46 21.76 0.85
N ALA A 29 0.38 21.96 2.16
CA ALA A 29 0.63 20.91 3.11
C ALA A 29 -0.34 19.76 2.77
N ILE A 30 0.18 18.66 2.25
CA ILE A 30 -0.60 17.47 1.95
C ILE A 30 -1.11 16.94 3.27
N SER A 31 -2.39 17.15 3.56
CA SER A 31 -3.03 16.65 4.78
C SER A 31 -3.26 15.15 4.65
N ASN A 32 -3.13 14.43 5.77
CA ASN A 32 -3.51 13.03 5.80
C ASN A 32 -5.00 12.87 5.49
N PRO A 33 -5.40 11.80 4.78
CA PRO A 33 -6.80 11.54 4.52
C PRO A 33 -7.55 11.27 5.82
N ILE A 34 -8.81 11.74 5.88
CA ILE A 34 -9.70 11.47 7.02
C ILE A 34 -10.33 10.11 6.80
N ILE A 35 -9.82 9.09 7.49
CA ILE A 35 -10.29 7.71 7.35
C ILE A 35 -11.52 7.48 8.24
N PRO A 36 -12.68 7.04 7.70
CA PRO A 36 -13.88 6.76 8.47
C PRO A 36 -13.75 5.41 9.21
N ILE A 37 -13.01 5.40 10.32
CA ILE A 37 -12.70 4.18 11.09
C ILE A 37 -13.96 3.47 11.57
N ASP A 38 -15.03 4.22 11.84
CA ASP A 38 -16.34 3.70 12.24
C ASP A 38 -17.02 2.84 11.18
N LYS A 39 -16.62 2.93 9.91
CA LYS A 39 -17.12 2.13 8.80
C LYS A 39 -16.26 0.91 8.48
N ILE A 40 -15.07 0.83 9.05
CA ILE A 40 -14.09 -0.21 8.75
C ILE A 40 -14.27 -1.39 9.71
N GLU A 41 -14.17 -2.60 9.19
CA GLU A 41 -14.30 -3.83 9.97
C GLU A 41 -13.05 -4.73 9.79
N GLN A 42 -12.86 -5.64 10.72
CA GLN A 42 -11.83 -6.67 10.54
C GLN A 42 -12.11 -7.52 9.29
N SER A 43 -11.07 -7.96 8.63
CA SER A 43 -11.04 -8.63 7.33
C SER A 43 -11.35 -7.73 6.12
N ASP A 44 -11.60 -6.44 6.30
CA ASP A 44 -11.59 -5.53 5.15
C ASP A 44 -10.20 -5.54 4.49
N ILE A 45 -10.20 -5.49 3.18
CA ILE A 45 -8.97 -5.38 2.39
C ILE A 45 -8.69 -3.89 2.16
N VAL A 46 -7.44 -3.50 2.37
CA VAL A 46 -6.98 -2.13 2.13
C VAL A 46 -5.99 -2.10 0.97
N PHE A 47 -6.23 -1.19 0.05
CA PHE A 47 -5.37 -0.94 -1.11
C PHE A 47 -4.78 0.45 -1.02
N ARG A 48 -3.52 0.61 -1.41
CA ARG A 48 -2.93 1.95 -1.60
C ARG A 48 -2.09 2.01 -2.87
N ARG A 49 -2.08 3.17 -3.50
CA ARG A 49 -1.05 3.56 -4.45
C ARG A 49 0.05 4.24 -3.66
N GLY A 50 1.15 3.54 -3.50
CA GLY A 50 2.33 4.06 -2.80
C GLY A 50 3.12 5.06 -3.64
N GLU A 51 4.20 5.56 -3.05
CA GLU A 51 5.21 6.39 -3.69
C GLU A 51 6.55 5.65 -3.74
N GLY A 52 7.41 6.07 -4.67
CA GLY A 52 8.77 5.57 -4.82
C GLY A 52 8.93 4.34 -5.71
N LEU A 53 10.19 3.94 -5.89
CA LEU A 53 10.61 2.99 -6.94
C LEU A 53 9.87 1.65 -6.89
N VAL A 54 9.66 1.07 -5.71
CA VAL A 54 8.95 -0.21 -5.57
C VAL A 54 7.52 -0.10 -6.06
N SER A 55 6.84 0.99 -5.69
CA SER A 55 5.47 1.26 -6.15
C SER A 55 5.40 1.43 -7.66
N ASP A 56 6.37 2.15 -8.25
CA ASP A 56 6.44 2.39 -9.68
C ASP A 56 6.69 1.08 -10.46
N VAL A 57 7.56 0.20 -9.94
CA VAL A 57 7.81 -1.12 -10.53
C VAL A 57 6.54 -1.98 -10.51
N VAL A 58 5.83 -2.03 -9.39
CA VAL A 58 4.57 -2.78 -9.28
C VAL A 58 3.52 -2.23 -10.25
N LEU A 59 3.35 -0.90 -10.33
CA LEU A 59 2.40 -0.27 -11.25
C LEU A 59 2.78 -0.44 -12.72
N HIS A 60 4.07 -0.56 -13.03
CA HIS A 60 4.52 -0.85 -14.38
C HIS A 60 4.26 -2.31 -14.77
N ALA A 61 4.47 -3.23 -13.83
CA ALA A 61 4.19 -4.66 -14.01
C ALA A 61 2.68 -4.93 -14.06
N ASP A 62 1.89 -4.22 -13.26
CA ASP A 62 0.42 -4.27 -13.20
C ASP A 62 -0.19 -3.15 -14.05
N ALA A 63 -0.11 -3.28 -15.38
CA ALA A 63 -0.49 -2.22 -16.33
C ALA A 63 -1.92 -1.68 -16.14
N ASP A 64 -2.84 -2.50 -15.61
CA ASP A 64 -4.21 -2.12 -15.27
C ASP A 64 -4.36 -1.68 -13.79
N GLY A 65 -3.26 -1.66 -13.05
CA GLY A 65 -3.25 -1.46 -11.60
C GLY A 65 -3.51 -0.01 -11.20
N LEU A 66 -4.52 0.18 -10.33
CA LEU A 66 -4.76 1.45 -9.64
C LEU A 66 -3.91 1.58 -8.38
N TYR A 67 -3.54 0.44 -7.78
CA TYR A 67 -2.88 0.32 -6.50
C TYR A 67 -1.62 -0.53 -6.63
N SER A 68 -0.59 -0.19 -5.87
CA SER A 68 0.70 -0.90 -5.86
C SER A 68 0.89 -1.75 -4.61
N HIS A 69 -0.04 -1.66 -3.65
CA HIS A 69 0.11 -2.32 -2.36
C HIS A 69 -1.24 -2.67 -1.75
N ILE A 70 -1.25 -3.75 -0.95
CA ILE A 70 -2.46 -4.30 -0.35
C ILE A 70 -2.16 -4.79 1.08
N GLY A 71 -3.17 -4.74 1.95
CA GLY A 71 -3.15 -5.28 3.29
C GLY A 71 -4.53 -5.74 3.73
N VAL A 72 -4.65 -6.27 4.93
CA VAL A 72 -5.90 -6.69 5.55
C VAL A 72 -6.07 -6.05 6.91
N VAL A 73 -7.29 -5.60 7.20
CA VAL A 73 -7.65 -5.04 8.51
C VAL A 73 -7.83 -6.17 9.52
N VAL A 74 -7.25 -6.01 10.69
CA VAL A 74 -7.38 -6.94 11.82
C VAL A 74 -7.84 -6.19 13.07
N LYS A 75 -8.53 -6.88 13.96
CA LYS A 75 -8.81 -6.36 15.30
C LYS A 75 -7.76 -6.87 16.29
N HIS A 76 -6.97 -5.95 16.87
CA HIS A 76 -5.93 -6.27 17.83
C HIS A 76 -5.98 -5.29 19.00
N ASN A 77 -6.09 -5.81 20.24
CA ASN A 77 -6.20 -4.99 21.48
C ASN A 77 -7.27 -3.90 21.35
N ASP A 78 -8.50 -4.28 20.98
CA ASP A 78 -9.67 -3.41 20.77
C ASP A 78 -9.49 -2.27 19.75
N SER A 79 -8.43 -2.29 18.97
CA SER A 79 -8.19 -1.35 17.88
C SER A 79 -8.07 -2.06 16.53
N LEU A 80 -8.47 -1.35 15.45
CA LEU A 80 -8.26 -1.81 14.09
C LEU A 80 -6.84 -1.47 13.65
N LYS A 81 -6.17 -2.44 13.04
CA LYS A 81 -4.81 -2.34 12.50
C LYS A 81 -4.80 -2.92 11.09
N VAL A 82 -3.76 -2.64 10.34
CA VAL A 82 -3.49 -3.26 9.03
C VAL A 82 -2.31 -4.20 9.17
N VAL A 83 -2.49 -5.44 8.68
CA VAL A 83 -1.39 -6.39 8.47
C VAL A 83 -1.10 -6.45 6.98
N HIS A 84 0.16 -6.29 6.63
CA HIS A 84 0.65 -6.32 5.25
C HIS A 84 2.11 -6.76 5.19
N SER A 85 2.59 -7.17 4.02
CA SER A 85 4.00 -7.51 3.80
C SER A 85 4.69 -6.44 2.97
N VAL A 86 5.86 -6.00 3.38
CA VAL A 86 6.64 -4.93 2.74
C VAL A 86 8.09 -5.34 2.50
N PRO A 87 8.69 -4.98 1.34
CA PRO A 87 10.12 -5.13 1.11
C PRO A 87 10.86 -3.96 1.76
N GLY A 88 11.85 -4.27 2.61
CA GLY A 88 12.88 -3.32 3.07
C GLY A 88 12.38 -1.92 3.47
N GLU A 89 11.34 -1.80 4.29
CA GLU A 89 10.81 -0.51 4.73
C GLU A 89 11.47 -0.06 6.04
N GLY A 90 12.47 0.81 5.94
CA GLY A 90 13.34 1.17 7.07
C GLY A 90 14.12 -0.05 7.54
N ASP A 91 14.04 -0.36 8.83
CA ASP A 91 14.68 -1.55 9.43
C ASP A 91 13.79 -2.79 9.40
N PHE A 92 12.70 -2.76 8.65
CA PHE A 92 11.72 -3.85 8.62
C PHE A 92 11.53 -4.41 7.21
N ASP A 93 11.51 -5.76 7.13
CA ASP A 93 11.35 -6.52 5.90
C ASP A 93 10.42 -7.72 6.16
N GLY A 94 9.26 -7.76 5.50
CA GLY A 94 8.29 -8.84 5.65
C GLY A 94 6.92 -8.42 6.18
N VAL A 95 6.22 -9.33 6.85
CA VAL A 95 4.86 -9.13 7.36
C VAL A 95 4.89 -8.34 8.67
N LYS A 96 4.22 -7.19 8.66
CA LYS A 96 4.09 -6.31 9.83
C LYS A 96 2.65 -5.88 10.08
N MET A 97 2.42 -5.35 11.28
CA MET A 97 1.14 -4.74 11.69
C MET A 97 1.36 -3.27 12.05
N GLU A 98 0.52 -2.38 11.52
CA GLU A 98 0.58 -0.95 11.81
C GLU A 98 -0.83 -0.34 11.90
N SER A 99 -0.96 0.92 12.31
CA SER A 99 -2.28 1.58 12.35
C SER A 99 -2.78 1.89 10.94
N ILE A 100 -4.11 2.00 10.78
CA ILE A 100 -4.75 2.34 9.51
C ILE A 100 -4.26 3.72 9.02
N GLU A 101 -4.13 4.68 9.95
CA GLU A 101 -3.65 6.03 9.64
C GLU A 101 -2.21 6.02 9.11
N LYS A 102 -1.35 5.14 9.67
CA LYS A 102 0.03 4.99 9.19
C LYS A 102 0.09 4.32 7.84
N PHE A 103 -0.77 3.31 7.59
CA PHE A 103 -0.87 2.65 6.29
C PHE A 103 -1.28 3.65 5.19
N PHE A 104 -2.22 4.56 5.47
CA PHE A 104 -2.73 5.56 4.54
C PHE A 104 -2.13 6.96 4.71
N ALA A 105 -1.04 7.11 5.44
CA ALA A 105 -0.38 8.42 5.61
C ALA A 105 -0.04 9.05 4.25
N SER A 106 -0.23 10.36 4.12
CA SER A 106 -0.09 11.10 2.85
C SER A 106 1.30 10.99 2.19
N ASN A 107 2.32 10.71 2.98
CA ASN A 107 3.68 10.42 2.48
C ASN A 107 3.89 8.95 2.07
N ARG A 108 2.85 8.14 2.09
CA ARG A 108 2.89 6.70 1.77
C ARG A 108 1.77 6.26 0.82
N ALA A 109 0.72 7.06 0.68
CA ALA A 109 -0.46 6.74 -0.10
C ALA A 109 -0.98 7.96 -0.86
N GLN A 110 -0.79 7.98 -2.18
CA GLN A 110 -1.40 8.98 -3.08
C GLN A 110 -2.90 8.75 -3.26
N LYS A 111 -3.30 7.48 -3.20
CA LYS A 111 -4.69 7.02 -3.29
C LYS A 111 -4.84 5.82 -2.37
N GLY A 112 -6.04 5.66 -1.84
CA GLY A 112 -6.37 4.53 -1.01
C GLY A 112 -7.79 4.07 -1.16
N GLU A 113 -8.03 2.80 -0.86
CA GLU A 113 -9.35 2.20 -0.83
C GLU A 113 -9.45 1.16 0.27
N VAL A 114 -10.61 1.11 0.90
CA VAL A 114 -11.04 0.02 1.77
C VAL A 114 -12.17 -0.72 1.05
N ALA A 115 -12.01 -2.02 0.88
CA ALA A 115 -12.99 -2.88 0.25
C ALA A 115 -13.35 -4.06 1.16
N ARG A 116 -14.59 -4.48 1.09
CA ARG A 116 -15.16 -5.56 1.93
C ARG A 116 -15.69 -6.69 1.10
N MET A 117 -15.39 -7.92 1.52
CA MET A 117 -16.09 -9.11 1.08
C MET A 117 -17.16 -9.51 2.10
N ASP A 118 -18.30 -9.98 1.61
CA ASP A 118 -19.35 -10.53 2.49
C ASP A 118 -18.88 -11.84 3.10
N LEU A 119 -18.48 -11.79 4.37
CA LEU A 119 -17.96 -12.89 5.16
C LEU A 119 -18.76 -13.03 6.44
N ASN A 120 -18.96 -14.26 6.89
CA ASN A 120 -19.51 -14.48 8.22
C ASN A 120 -18.47 -14.21 9.33
N GLU A 121 -18.93 -14.08 10.56
CA GLU A 121 -18.06 -13.72 11.70
C GLU A 121 -16.92 -14.73 11.92
N MET A 122 -17.18 -16.03 11.75
CA MET A 122 -16.15 -17.06 11.91
C MET A 122 -15.01 -16.90 10.87
N GLN A 123 -15.36 -16.60 9.63
CA GLN A 123 -14.40 -16.33 8.56
C GLN A 123 -13.57 -15.08 8.85
N ARG A 124 -14.24 -13.97 9.25
CA ARG A 124 -13.55 -12.71 9.62
C ARG A 124 -12.57 -12.93 10.78
N ASN A 125 -13.00 -13.64 11.82
CA ASN A 125 -12.16 -13.96 12.97
C ASN A 125 -10.98 -14.85 12.59
N LYS A 126 -11.17 -15.80 11.66
CA LYS A 126 -10.10 -16.67 11.19
C LYS A 126 -9.05 -15.90 10.40
N ILE A 127 -9.45 -15.04 9.46
CA ILE A 127 -8.53 -14.16 8.70
C ILE A 127 -7.72 -13.27 9.65
N SER A 128 -8.40 -12.55 10.54
CA SER A 128 -7.76 -11.63 11.49
C SER A 128 -6.71 -12.34 12.34
N ARG A 129 -7.07 -13.48 12.95
CA ARG A 129 -6.15 -14.28 13.78
C ARG A 129 -4.93 -14.77 13.01
N LEU A 130 -5.14 -15.27 11.78
CA LEU A 130 -4.04 -15.77 10.94
C LEU A 130 -3.11 -14.63 10.50
N ALA A 131 -3.66 -13.49 10.13
CA ALA A 131 -2.87 -12.32 9.75
C ALA A 131 -2.02 -11.81 10.92
N ILE A 132 -2.60 -11.69 12.12
CA ILE A 132 -1.89 -11.32 13.35
C ILE A 132 -0.74 -12.30 13.59
N LYS A 133 -1.01 -13.60 13.53
CA LYS A 133 0.00 -14.65 13.71
C LYS A 133 1.17 -14.49 12.73
N LYS A 134 0.92 -14.24 11.44
CA LYS A 134 1.97 -14.02 10.44
C LYS A 134 2.83 -12.79 10.75
N SER A 135 2.21 -11.72 11.27
CA SER A 135 2.92 -10.53 11.72
C SER A 135 3.78 -10.78 12.98
N GLU A 136 3.28 -11.57 13.94
CA GLU A 136 4.02 -11.94 15.15
C GLU A 136 5.20 -12.86 14.85
N GLU A 137 5.03 -13.79 13.88
CA GLU A 137 6.09 -14.66 13.37
C GLU A 137 7.14 -13.90 12.57
N LYS A 138 6.89 -12.62 12.22
CA LYS A 138 7.76 -11.79 11.38
C LYS A 138 8.15 -12.50 10.08
N VAL A 139 7.13 -13.08 9.41
CA VAL A 139 7.36 -13.78 8.14
C VAL A 139 8.08 -12.84 7.17
N ALA A 140 9.20 -13.29 6.61
CA ALA A 140 10.04 -12.48 5.72
C ALA A 140 9.30 -12.11 4.43
N PHE A 141 9.77 -11.04 3.76
CA PHE A 141 9.26 -10.69 2.43
C PHE A 141 9.77 -11.70 1.40
N ASP A 142 8.87 -12.14 0.51
CA ASP A 142 9.24 -13.00 -0.62
C ASP A 142 9.77 -12.14 -1.78
N TYR A 143 11.08 -12.19 -2.00
CA TYR A 143 11.76 -11.55 -3.12
C TYR A 143 11.82 -12.42 -4.37
N ASP A 144 11.56 -13.72 -4.24
CA ASP A 144 11.52 -14.66 -5.35
C ASP A 144 10.12 -14.71 -6.00
N TYR A 145 9.12 -14.12 -5.31
CA TYR A 145 7.72 -14.08 -5.74
C TYR A 145 7.17 -15.46 -6.10
N ASN A 146 7.50 -16.46 -5.27
CA ASN A 146 7.16 -17.86 -5.50
C ASN A 146 5.90 -18.27 -4.72
N LEU A 147 4.76 -18.30 -5.38
CA LEU A 147 3.46 -18.67 -4.79
C LEU A 147 3.41 -20.07 -4.15
N ASP A 148 4.37 -20.94 -4.44
CA ASP A 148 4.46 -22.29 -3.86
C ASP A 148 5.20 -22.31 -2.51
N ASP A 149 5.97 -21.24 -2.18
CA ASP A 149 6.67 -21.11 -0.92
C ASP A 149 5.92 -20.17 0.03
N THR A 150 5.28 -20.72 1.05
CA THR A 150 4.54 -19.94 2.07
C THR A 150 5.38 -19.56 3.29
N THR A 151 6.70 -19.78 3.27
CA THR A 151 7.63 -19.40 4.34
C THR A 151 8.02 -17.94 4.27
N GLN A 152 7.89 -17.33 3.10
CA GLN A 152 8.05 -15.92 2.81
C GLN A 152 6.78 -15.42 2.08
N LEU A 153 6.43 -14.15 2.19
CA LEU A 153 5.18 -13.65 1.63
C LEU A 153 5.36 -12.22 1.09
N TYR A 154 5.01 -11.97 -0.17
CA TYR A 154 4.79 -10.61 -0.64
C TYR A 154 3.33 -10.15 -0.38
N CYS A 155 3.00 -8.89 -0.67
CA CYS A 155 1.76 -8.28 -0.17
C CYS A 155 0.47 -8.98 -0.62
N THR A 156 0.33 -9.33 -1.90
CA THR A 156 -0.86 -10.01 -2.43
C THR A 156 -0.90 -11.47 -2.06
N GLU A 157 0.24 -12.14 -1.99
CA GLU A 157 0.36 -13.52 -1.55
C GLU A 157 -0.14 -13.71 -0.12
N LEU A 158 0.19 -12.79 0.78
CA LEU A 158 -0.37 -12.79 2.13
C LEU A 158 -1.91 -12.83 2.08
N ILE A 159 -2.54 -11.99 1.25
CA ILE A 159 -4.00 -11.93 1.14
C ILE A 159 -4.56 -13.23 0.55
N VAL A 160 -3.96 -13.73 -0.53
CA VAL A 160 -4.33 -15.00 -1.16
C VAL A 160 -4.26 -16.15 -0.14
N LEU A 161 -3.17 -16.24 0.62
CA LEU A 161 -2.98 -17.25 1.66
C LEU A 161 -4.09 -17.19 2.71
N LEU A 162 -4.40 -15.99 3.23
CA LEU A 162 -5.41 -15.81 4.27
C LEU A 162 -6.81 -16.24 3.79
N TYR A 163 -7.20 -15.82 2.59
CA TYR A 163 -8.50 -16.14 2.02
C TYR A 163 -8.61 -17.62 1.62
N LYS A 164 -7.54 -18.23 1.13
CA LYS A 164 -7.46 -19.67 0.85
C LYS A 164 -7.74 -20.51 2.11
N GLN A 165 -7.33 -20.04 3.30
CA GLN A 165 -7.60 -20.72 4.57
C GLN A 165 -9.09 -20.76 4.94
N ILE A 166 -9.91 -19.92 4.37
CA ILE A 166 -11.37 -19.92 4.53
C ILE A 166 -12.12 -20.49 3.32
N GLY A 167 -11.39 -21.09 2.36
CA GLY A 167 -11.94 -21.71 1.16
C GLY A 167 -12.33 -20.74 0.06
N ILE A 168 -11.81 -19.51 0.07
CA ILE A 168 -12.09 -18.47 -0.93
C ILE A 168 -10.82 -18.22 -1.78
N ASP A 169 -10.98 -18.28 -3.09
CA ASP A 169 -10.00 -17.78 -4.05
C ASP A 169 -10.28 -16.28 -4.29
N ILE A 170 -9.57 -15.42 -3.59
CA ILE A 170 -9.79 -13.98 -3.66
C ILE A 170 -9.39 -13.37 -5.01
N ALA A 171 -8.44 -13.98 -5.70
CA ALA A 171 -8.02 -13.58 -7.04
C ALA A 171 -8.94 -14.17 -8.14
N GLN A 172 -9.80 -15.14 -7.81
CA GLN A 172 -10.70 -15.84 -8.76
C GLN A 172 -9.95 -16.41 -9.97
N GLY A 173 -8.80 -17.07 -9.72
CA GLY A 173 -7.94 -17.65 -10.73
C GLY A 173 -7.19 -16.64 -11.60
N ARG A 174 -7.23 -15.34 -11.26
CA ARG A 174 -6.48 -14.31 -12.00
C ARG A 174 -5.03 -14.27 -11.56
N SER A 175 -4.17 -14.07 -12.55
CA SER A 175 -2.76 -13.73 -12.40
C SER A 175 -2.34 -12.82 -13.55
N THR A 176 -1.33 -12.03 -13.33
CA THR A 176 -0.76 -11.14 -14.33
C THR A 176 0.58 -11.68 -14.78
N ARG A 177 0.76 -11.88 -16.08
CA ARG A 177 2.05 -12.22 -16.67
C ARG A 177 2.95 -11.00 -16.67
N VAL A 178 4.06 -11.11 -15.97
CA VAL A 178 5.12 -10.10 -15.94
C VAL A 178 6.31 -10.62 -16.72
N ASP A 179 6.91 -9.76 -17.55
CA ASP A 179 8.10 -10.07 -18.32
C ASP A 179 9.05 -8.86 -18.29
N LEU A 180 9.70 -8.69 -17.14
CA LEU A 180 10.68 -7.64 -16.88
C LEU A 180 12.05 -8.27 -16.62
N PRO A 181 13.16 -7.55 -16.90
CA PRO A 181 14.50 -8.04 -16.56
C PRO A 181 14.59 -8.37 -15.06
N GLY A 182 14.87 -9.63 -14.74
CA GLY A 182 14.96 -10.13 -13.36
C GLY A 182 13.63 -10.48 -12.69
N MET A 183 12.50 -10.31 -13.37
CA MET A 183 11.16 -10.67 -12.88
C MET A 183 10.31 -11.18 -14.05
N SER A 184 10.30 -12.49 -14.28
CA SER A 184 9.51 -13.12 -15.35
C SER A 184 8.71 -14.30 -14.79
N GLY A 185 7.38 -14.22 -14.90
CA GLY A 185 6.47 -15.24 -14.35
C GLY A 185 5.03 -14.77 -14.30
N ASP A 186 4.19 -15.59 -13.71
CA ASP A 186 2.79 -15.28 -13.44
C ASP A 186 2.65 -14.93 -11.95
N TYR A 187 2.19 -13.71 -11.65
CA TYR A 187 2.09 -13.18 -10.30
C TYR A 187 0.66 -12.75 -10.01
N VAL A 188 0.24 -12.87 -8.76
CA VAL A 188 -1.00 -12.22 -8.33
C VAL A 188 -0.68 -10.77 -8.00
N MET A 189 -1.18 -9.86 -8.82
CA MET A 189 -1.00 -8.41 -8.64
C MET A 189 -2.15 -7.81 -7.84
N PRO A 190 -1.99 -6.60 -7.26
CA PRO A 190 -3.09 -5.93 -6.56
C PRO A 190 -4.36 -5.82 -7.42
N SER A 191 -4.24 -5.59 -8.74
CA SER A 191 -5.38 -5.51 -9.65
C SER A 191 -6.12 -6.84 -9.81
N ASP A 192 -5.44 -7.99 -9.70
CA ASP A 192 -6.07 -9.30 -9.81
C ASP A 192 -7.04 -9.55 -8.65
N ILE A 193 -6.71 -9.04 -7.46
CA ILE A 193 -7.61 -9.07 -6.30
C ILE A 193 -8.66 -7.95 -6.41
N TYR A 194 -8.26 -6.75 -6.80
CA TYR A 194 -9.13 -5.60 -6.91
C TYR A 194 -10.28 -5.80 -7.92
N LYS A 195 -10.05 -6.55 -8.99
CA LYS A 195 -11.06 -6.92 -10.01
C LYS A 195 -12.09 -7.93 -9.53
N ASN A 196 -11.98 -8.44 -8.30
CA ASN A 196 -12.98 -9.34 -7.73
C ASN A 196 -14.30 -8.58 -7.49
N LYS A 197 -15.36 -8.98 -8.22
CA LYS A 197 -16.66 -8.31 -8.21
C LYS A 197 -17.45 -8.50 -6.89
N GLU A 198 -17.00 -9.42 -6.04
CA GLU A 198 -17.59 -9.63 -4.70
C GLU A 198 -17.03 -8.64 -3.67
N LEU A 199 -15.98 -7.87 -4.02
CA LEU A 199 -15.46 -6.80 -3.19
C LEU A 199 -16.32 -5.54 -3.36
N ILE A 200 -16.85 -5.05 -2.24
CA ILE A 200 -17.65 -3.83 -2.16
C ILE A 200 -16.75 -2.72 -1.64
N SER A 201 -16.63 -1.62 -2.38
CA SER A 201 -15.90 -0.44 -1.94
C SER A 201 -16.61 0.22 -0.76
N ILE A 202 -15.90 0.37 0.37
CA ILE A 202 -16.38 1.02 1.59
C ILE A 202 -15.94 2.48 1.65
N TYR A 203 -14.71 2.76 1.22
CA TYR A 203 -14.13 4.08 1.26
C TYR A 203 -13.01 4.22 0.21
N LYS A 204 -12.90 5.42 -0.39
CA LYS A 204 -11.81 5.81 -1.33
C LYS A 204 -11.39 7.25 -1.10
N PHE A 205 -10.13 7.53 -1.38
CA PHE A 205 -9.57 8.89 -1.45
C PHE A 205 -8.51 9.02 -2.54
#